data_e0bd08afbdaf93807d35b5c8b2730e37
#
_entry.id   e0bd08afbdaf93807d35b5c8b2730e37
#
_cell.length_a   1.000
_cell.length_b   1.000
_cell.length_c   1.000
_cell.angle_alpha   90.00
_cell.angle_beta   90.00
_cell.angle_gamma   90.00
#
_symmetry.space_group_name_H-M   'P 1'
#
loop_
_entity.id
_entity.type
_entity.pdbx_description
1 polymer ?
#
loop_
_entity_poly.entity_id
_entity_poly.type
_entity_poly.pdbx_seq_one_letter_code
_entity_poly.pdbx_strand_id
1 'polypeptide(L)'
;EQDPKTGDVTVTPKKPDGSTYPPGTKVEIPGENGPITVEIGQDGKGKVPNDNLPKKDVPGTGKITEPGKPTEEVPVTTPAHKTPTLDVEQDPKTGDVTVTPKRPDGSTFPPGTKVEIPGKDKDHPITVTIGEDGKGKVPNSELPEGKVPGTGKITEPGRPTEEVPVETPAHKTPTLDVEQDPKTGDVTV
;
A
#
# COMPACT_ATOMS: atom_id res chain seq x y z
N GLU A 1 19.34 -1.41 4.33
CA GLU A 1 18.57 -0.19 4.63
C GLU A 1 17.21 -0.29 3.92
N GLN A 2 16.11 0.02 4.62
CA GLN A 2 14.76 0.01 4.05
C GLN A 2 14.29 1.44 3.77
N ASP A 3 13.84 1.68 2.54
CA ASP A 3 13.28 2.97 2.12
C ASP A 3 11.95 3.22 2.86
N PRO A 4 11.82 4.34 3.58
CA PRO A 4 10.59 4.62 4.34
C PRO A 4 9.36 4.90 3.46
N LYS A 5 9.56 5.34 2.21
CA LYS A 5 8.47 5.64 1.27
C LYS A 5 7.99 4.41 0.53
N THR A 6 8.92 3.64 -0.01
CA THR A 6 8.59 2.52 -0.88
C THR A 6 8.59 1.19 -0.17
N GLY A 7 9.27 1.10 0.99
CA GLY A 7 9.47 -0.15 1.70
C GLY A 7 10.57 -1.04 1.08
N ASP A 8 11.10 -0.68 -0.09
CA ASP A 8 12.16 -1.45 -0.74
C ASP A 8 13.41 -1.52 0.15
N VAL A 9 14.11 -2.63 0.10
CA VAL A 9 15.36 -2.82 0.87
C VAL A 9 16.57 -2.73 -0.05
N THR A 10 17.52 -1.90 0.34
CA THR A 10 18.86 -1.87 -0.27
C THR A 10 19.82 -2.71 0.56
N VAL A 11 20.39 -3.73 -0.08
CA VAL A 11 21.41 -4.61 0.52
C VAL A 11 22.78 -4.12 0.06
N THR A 12 23.68 -3.85 1.02
CA THR A 12 25.03 -3.37 0.73
C THR A 12 26.04 -4.22 1.52
N PRO A 13 26.49 -5.35 0.96
CA PRO A 13 27.49 -6.16 1.63
C PRO A 13 28.84 -5.40 1.65
N LYS A 14 29.56 -5.51 2.75
CA LYS A 14 30.88 -4.91 2.96
C LYS A 14 31.89 -5.97 3.33
N LYS A 15 33.09 -5.88 2.75
CA LYS A 15 34.25 -6.67 3.20
C LYS A 15 34.76 -6.19 4.55
N PRO A 16 35.57 -6.97 5.25
CA PRO A 16 36.12 -6.58 6.56
C PRO A 16 36.90 -5.25 6.54
N ASP A 17 37.47 -4.89 5.41
CA ASP A 17 38.18 -3.61 5.20
C ASP A 17 37.23 -2.44 4.86
N GLY A 18 35.93 -2.69 4.79
CA GLY A 18 34.89 -1.70 4.45
C GLY A 18 34.67 -1.49 2.94
N SER A 19 35.43 -2.15 2.10
CA SER A 19 35.26 -2.10 0.64
C SER A 19 34.00 -2.82 0.18
N THR A 20 33.52 -2.52 -1.03
CA THR A 20 32.36 -3.14 -1.63
C THR A 20 32.73 -4.46 -2.31
N TYR A 21 31.77 -5.37 -2.42
CA TYR A 21 31.88 -6.56 -3.24
C TYR A 21 31.72 -6.21 -4.72
N PRO A 22 32.36 -6.97 -5.63
CA PRO A 22 32.22 -6.75 -7.07
C PRO A 22 30.82 -7.05 -7.58
N PRO A 23 30.42 -6.48 -8.73
CA PRO A 23 29.16 -6.83 -9.37
C PRO A 23 29.09 -8.32 -9.69
N GLY A 24 27.87 -8.88 -9.63
CA GLY A 24 27.65 -10.33 -9.79
C GLY A 24 27.79 -11.12 -8.48
N THR A 25 28.19 -10.47 -7.37
CA THR A 25 28.11 -11.08 -6.03
C THR A 25 26.66 -11.39 -5.69
N LYS A 26 26.39 -12.62 -5.26
CA LYS A 26 25.05 -13.03 -4.81
C LYS A 26 24.95 -12.91 -3.30
N VAL A 27 23.85 -12.30 -2.84
CA VAL A 27 23.52 -12.21 -1.43
C VAL A 27 22.18 -12.89 -1.20
N GLU A 28 22.14 -13.82 -0.24
CA GLU A 28 20.92 -14.42 0.26
C GLU A 28 20.61 -13.87 1.65
N ILE A 29 19.39 -13.43 1.85
CA ILE A 29 18.89 -13.00 3.17
C ILE A 29 17.70 -13.88 3.58
N PRO A 30 17.44 -14.05 4.88
CA PRO A 30 16.30 -14.84 5.34
C PRO A 30 14.98 -14.32 4.78
N GLY A 31 14.10 -15.24 4.36
CA GLY A 31 12.74 -14.92 3.93
C GLY A 31 11.71 -15.82 4.60
N GLU A 32 10.42 -15.55 4.41
CA GLU A 32 9.33 -16.29 5.05
C GLU A 32 9.20 -17.73 4.52
N ASN A 33 9.39 -17.90 3.20
CA ASN A 33 9.24 -19.20 2.51
C ASN A 33 10.55 -19.70 1.90
N GLY A 34 11.67 -19.26 2.41
CA GLY A 34 13.00 -19.55 1.89
C GLY A 34 13.83 -18.28 1.71
N PRO A 35 15.10 -18.40 1.34
CA PRO A 35 15.99 -17.26 1.21
C PRO A 35 15.56 -16.34 0.05
N ILE A 36 15.73 -15.05 0.25
CA ILE A 36 15.60 -14.03 -0.79
C ILE A 36 16.98 -13.79 -1.37
N THR A 37 17.14 -14.05 -2.66
CA THR A 37 18.43 -13.87 -3.35
C THR A 37 18.44 -12.56 -4.11
N VAL A 38 19.51 -11.79 -3.96
CA VAL A 38 19.74 -10.54 -4.67
C VAL A 38 21.17 -10.50 -5.25
N GLU A 39 21.30 -9.99 -6.46
CA GLU A 39 22.60 -9.80 -7.11
C GLU A 39 23.09 -8.36 -6.93
N ILE A 40 24.37 -8.20 -6.61
CA ILE A 40 24.98 -6.90 -6.40
C ILE A 40 25.41 -6.29 -7.73
N GLY A 41 24.99 -5.05 -7.93
CA GLY A 41 25.31 -4.27 -9.12
C GLY A 41 26.68 -3.58 -9.05
N GLN A 42 26.97 -2.75 -10.06
CA GLN A 42 28.24 -2.00 -10.15
C GLN A 42 28.42 -0.96 -9.04
N ASP A 43 27.32 -0.50 -8.44
CA ASP A 43 27.31 0.43 -7.30
C ASP A 43 27.57 -0.27 -5.95
N GLY A 44 27.83 -1.58 -5.97
CA GLY A 44 28.04 -2.40 -4.77
C GLY A 44 26.76 -2.66 -3.97
N LYS A 45 25.58 -2.45 -4.58
CA LYS A 45 24.28 -2.58 -3.94
C LYS A 45 23.37 -3.53 -4.69
N GLY A 46 22.45 -4.14 -3.95
CA GLY A 46 21.36 -4.92 -4.50
C GLY A 46 20.02 -4.40 -3.95
N LYS A 47 18.95 -4.55 -4.71
CA LYS A 47 17.61 -4.14 -4.29
C LYS A 47 16.69 -5.33 -4.12
N VAL A 48 15.94 -5.33 -3.02
CA VAL A 48 14.83 -6.24 -2.78
C VAL A 48 13.55 -5.41 -2.76
N PRO A 49 12.64 -5.64 -3.71
CA PRO A 49 11.34 -4.97 -3.72
C PRO A 49 10.56 -5.26 -2.44
N ASN A 50 9.78 -4.30 -1.99
CA ASN A 50 8.96 -4.42 -0.79
C ASN A 50 8.05 -5.66 -0.81
N ASP A 51 7.48 -5.99 -1.97
CA ASP A 51 6.59 -7.15 -2.15
C ASP A 51 7.26 -8.51 -1.92
N ASN A 52 8.59 -8.56 -2.03
CA ASN A 52 9.37 -9.78 -1.80
C ASN A 52 9.81 -9.93 -0.33
N LEU A 53 9.52 -8.94 0.50
CA LEU A 53 9.87 -8.97 1.91
C LEU A 53 8.88 -9.81 2.73
N PRO A 54 9.31 -10.39 3.84
CA PRO A 54 8.44 -11.17 4.72
C PRO A 54 7.41 -10.28 5.42
N LYS A 55 6.33 -10.88 5.94
CA LYS A 55 5.29 -10.16 6.70
C LYS A 55 5.76 -9.66 8.06
N LYS A 56 6.82 -10.26 8.60
CA LYS A 56 7.45 -9.90 9.88
C LYS A 56 8.96 -9.90 9.71
N ASP A 57 9.65 -9.22 10.60
CA ASP A 57 11.11 -9.29 10.65
C ASP A 57 11.59 -10.73 10.82
N VAL A 58 12.51 -11.16 9.96
CA VAL A 58 13.08 -12.51 10.01
C VAL A 58 14.57 -12.43 10.34
N PRO A 59 14.96 -12.72 11.58
CA PRO A 59 16.37 -12.87 11.92
C PRO A 59 16.91 -14.20 11.38
N GLY A 60 18.18 -14.23 11.02
CA GLY A 60 18.83 -15.44 10.53
C GLY A 60 20.23 -15.20 10.02
N THR A 61 20.67 -16.08 9.13
CA THR A 61 21.99 -16.04 8.49
C THR A 61 21.86 -15.58 7.05
N GLY A 62 22.53 -14.48 6.73
CA GLY A 62 22.75 -14.06 5.34
C GLY A 62 23.96 -14.76 4.76
N LYS A 63 23.94 -14.96 3.44
CA LYS A 63 25.04 -15.59 2.71
C LYS A 63 25.53 -14.65 1.61
N ILE A 64 26.83 -14.48 1.53
CA ILE A 64 27.49 -13.64 0.53
C ILE A 64 28.39 -14.54 -0.31
N THR A 65 28.14 -14.60 -1.61
CA THR A 65 28.94 -15.42 -2.53
C THR A 65 29.52 -14.54 -3.65
N GLU A 66 30.78 -14.20 -3.51
CA GLU A 66 31.55 -13.51 -4.56
C GLU A 66 31.87 -14.48 -5.70
N PRO A 67 31.80 -14.06 -6.97
CA PRO A 67 32.09 -14.94 -8.09
C PRO A 67 33.46 -15.64 -7.96
N GLY A 68 33.44 -16.97 -8.02
CA GLY A 68 34.65 -17.80 -7.92
C GLY A 68 35.23 -17.97 -6.50
N LYS A 69 34.53 -17.52 -5.48
CA LYS A 69 34.92 -17.67 -4.07
C LYS A 69 33.92 -18.47 -3.24
N PRO A 70 34.34 -19.04 -2.11
CA PRO A 70 33.41 -19.70 -1.21
C PRO A 70 32.41 -18.69 -0.59
N THR A 71 31.24 -19.21 -0.18
CA THR A 71 30.21 -18.45 0.48
C THR A 71 30.63 -18.08 1.90
N GLU A 72 30.43 -16.82 2.25
CA GLU A 72 30.59 -16.29 3.60
C GLU A 72 29.22 -16.14 4.28
N GLU A 73 29.14 -16.43 5.57
CA GLU A 73 27.90 -16.32 6.36
C GLU A 73 28.00 -15.18 7.37
N VAL A 74 26.92 -14.39 7.46
CA VAL A 74 26.82 -13.27 8.38
C VAL A 74 25.45 -13.24 9.04
N PRO A 75 25.34 -12.84 10.32
CA PRO A 75 24.04 -12.63 10.93
C PRO A 75 23.36 -11.43 10.31
N VAL A 76 22.07 -11.56 10.01
CA VAL A 76 21.26 -10.50 9.42
C VAL A 76 19.80 -10.65 9.82
N THR A 77 19.09 -9.54 9.91
CA THR A 77 17.63 -9.54 10.04
C THR A 77 17.04 -8.92 8.79
N THR A 78 16.21 -9.68 8.09
CA THR A 78 15.43 -9.15 6.96
C THR A 78 14.23 -8.42 7.55
N PRO A 79 14.04 -7.12 7.23
CA PRO A 79 12.90 -6.38 7.74
C PRO A 79 11.59 -6.81 7.08
N ALA A 80 10.50 -6.61 7.80
CA ALA A 80 9.16 -6.84 7.29
C ALA A 80 8.84 -5.89 6.12
N HIS A 81 7.96 -6.33 5.21
CA HIS A 81 7.42 -5.43 4.21
C HIS A 81 6.59 -4.32 4.87
N LYS A 82 6.53 -3.18 4.22
CA LYS A 82 5.74 -2.03 4.66
C LYS A 82 4.48 -1.91 3.79
N THR A 83 3.34 -1.68 4.43
CA THR A 83 2.06 -1.49 3.75
C THR A 83 1.65 -0.02 3.80
N PRO A 84 1.08 0.52 2.71
CA PRO A 84 0.45 1.82 2.72
C PRO A 84 -0.85 1.78 3.54
N THR A 85 -1.45 2.94 3.76
CA THR A 85 -2.78 3.08 4.34
C THR A 85 -3.73 3.74 3.34
N LEU A 86 -5.02 3.49 3.51
CA LEU A 86 -6.07 4.10 2.72
C LEU A 86 -7.12 4.71 3.65
N ASP A 87 -7.10 6.04 3.75
CA ASP A 87 -8.10 6.78 4.50
C ASP A 87 -9.34 6.99 3.63
N VAL A 88 -10.51 6.70 4.17
CA VAL A 88 -11.81 6.85 3.49
C VAL A 88 -12.70 7.71 4.36
N GLU A 89 -13.01 8.92 3.91
CA GLU A 89 -13.84 9.88 4.62
C GLU A 89 -15.11 10.18 3.82
N GLN A 90 -16.27 10.10 4.47
CA GLN A 90 -17.54 10.46 3.86
C GLN A 90 -18.03 11.81 4.35
N ASP A 91 -18.34 12.72 3.42
CA ASP A 91 -18.95 14.01 3.71
C ASP A 91 -20.35 13.80 4.31
N PRO A 92 -20.63 14.35 5.51
CA PRO A 92 -21.93 14.17 6.15
C PRO A 92 -23.08 14.87 5.43
N LYS A 93 -22.80 15.88 4.61
CA LYS A 93 -23.80 16.69 3.90
C LYS A 93 -24.12 16.13 2.51
N THR A 94 -23.08 15.81 1.74
CA THR A 94 -23.25 15.36 0.36
C THR A 94 -23.28 13.84 0.24
N GLY A 95 -22.70 13.13 1.21
CA GLY A 95 -22.50 11.70 1.15
C GLY A 95 -21.31 11.27 0.27
N ASP A 96 -20.67 12.20 -0.44
CA ASP A 96 -19.51 11.90 -1.25
C ASP A 96 -18.36 11.39 -0.38
N VAL A 97 -17.54 10.52 -0.96
CA VAL A 97 -16.39 9.94 -0.28
C VAL A 97 -15.09 10.50 -0.84
N THR A 98 -14.19 10.87 0.05
CA THR A 98 -12.81 11.22 -0.26
C THR A 98 -11.90 10.07 0.14
N VAL A 99 -11.09 9.60 -0.81
CA VAL A 99 -10.12 8.52 -0.62
C VAL A 99 -8.73 9.12 -0.63
N THR A 100 -7.95 8.85 0.41
CA THR A 100 -6.59 9.38 0.55
C THR A 100 -5.62 8.24 0.84
N PRO A 101 -4.95 7.69 -0.19
CA PRO A 101 -3.89 6.72 0.02
C PRO A 101 -2.65 7.42 0.58
N LYS A 102 -2.00 6.80 1.55
CA LYS A 102 -0.75 7.29 2.14
C LYS A 102 0.31 6.21 2.11
N ARG A 103 1.52 6.59 1.77
CA ARG A 103 2.69 5.70 1.83
C ARG A 103 3.01 5.32 3.28
N PRO A 104 3.83 4.29 3.50
CA PRO A 104 4.21 3.87 4.85
C PRO A 104 4.82 4.98 5.73
N ASP A 105 5.46 5.99 5.12
CA ASP A 105 6.00 7.16 5.81
C ASP A 105 4.98 8.29 6.03
N GLY A 106 3.72 8.08 5.62
CA GLY A 106 2.64 9.07 5.72
C GLY A 106 2.58 10.08 4.56
N SER A 107 3.52 10.03 3.62
CA SER A 107 3.47 10.89 2.43
C SER A 107 2.38 10.48 1.46
N THR A 108 1.95 11.41 0.61
CA THR A 108 0.94 11.16 -0.41
C THR A 108 1.49 10.40 -1.61
N PHE A 109 0.62 9.68 -2.30
CA PHE A 109 0.92 9.10 -3.60
C PHE A 109 0.89 10.17 -4.70
N PRO A 110 1.64 10.00 -5.79
CA PRO A 110 1.63 10.96 -6.90
C PRO A 110 0.29 10.96 -7.63
N PRO A 111 -0.03 12.06 -8.33
CA PRO A 111 -1.20 12.10 -9.20
C PRO A 111 -1.13 11.02 -10.28
N GLY A 112 -2.29 10.49 -10.67
CA GLY A 112 -2.39 9.35 -11.58
C GLY A 112 -2.35 7.98 -10.89
N THR A 113 -2.08 7.92 -9.58
CA THR A 113 -2.25 6.69 -8.78
C THR A 113 -3.72 6.26 -8.84
N LYS A 114 -3.96 4.98 -9.12
CA LYS A 114 -5.30 4.39 -9.13
C LYS A 114 -5.58 3.72 -7.79
N VAL A 115 -6.76 3.96 -7.26
CA VAL A 115 -7.26 3.32 -6.05
C VAL A 115 -8.56 2.60 -6.39
N GLU A 116 -8.63 1.31 -6.06
CA GLU A 116 -9.85 0.53 -6.11
C GLU A 116 -10.33 0.25 -4.69
N ILE A 117 -11.62 0.46 -4.44
CA ILE A 117 -12.28 0.08 -3.18
C ILE A 117 -13.45 -0.86 -3.48
N PRO A 118 -13.89 -1.67 -2.52
CA PRO A 118 -15.03 -2.55 -2.72
C PRO A 118 -16.27 -1.77 -3.19
N GLY A 119 -16.93 -2.28 -4.21
CA GLY A 119 -18.17 -1.70 -4.77
C GLY A 119 -19.41 -2.47 -4.30
N LYS A 120 -20.50 -2.33 -5.07
CA LYS A 120 -21.80 -2.97 -4.80
C LYS A 120 -21.71 -4.51 -4.83
N ASP A 121 -20.82 -5.03 -5.65
CA ASP A 121 -20.51 -6.46 -5.74
C ASP A 121 -19.01 -6.67 -6.03
N LYS A 122 -18.57 -7.92 -6.03
CA LYS A 122 -17.15 -8.27 -6.20
C LYS A 122 -16.62 -7.98 -7.61
N ASP A 123 -17.49 -7.92 -8.60
CA ASP A 123 -17.12 -7.76 -10.00
C ASP A 123 -17.11 -6.29 -10.44
N HIS A 124 -17.63 -5.40 -9.58
CA HIS A 124 -17.72 -3.96 -9.83
C HIS A 124 -17.08 -3.15 -8.71
N PRO A 125 -15.73 -3.17 -8.57
CA PRO A 125 -15.05 -2.28 -7.64
C PRO A 125 -15.19 -0.83 -8.09
N ILE A 126 -15.13 0.09 -7.13
CA ILE A 126 -15.11 1.52 -7.42
C ILE A 126 -13.67 1.92 -7.64
N THR A 127 -13.35 2.44 -8.83
CA THR A 127 -12.00 2.88 -9.19
C THR A 127 -11.95 4.41 -9.21
N VAL A 128 -10.98 4.98 -8.53
CA VAL A 128 -10.74 6.42 -8.49
C VAL A 128 -9.28 6.74 -8.79
N THR A 129 -9.04 7.82 -9.52
CA THR A 129 -7.69 8.32 -9.81
C THR A 129 -7.35 9.46 -8.85
N ILE A 130 -6.17 9.39 -8.26
CA ILE A 130 -5.69 10.40 -7.30
C ILE A 130 -5.21 11.64 -8.05
N GLY A 131 -5.65 12.79 -7.58
CA GLY A 131 -5.27 14.10 -8.11
C GLY A 131 -3.97 14.65 -7.50
N GLU A 132 -3.64 15.90 -7.84
CA GLU A 132 -2.43 16.59 -7.36
C GLU A 132 -2.47 16.86 -5.84
N ASP A 133 -3.66 16.91 -5.25
CA ASP A 133 -3.87 17.03 -3.80
C ASP A 133 -3.69 15.71 -3.02
N GLY A 134 -3.33 14.63 -3.72
CA GLY A 134 -3.18 13.31 -3.14
C GLY A 134 -4.50 12.62 -2.80
N LYS A 135 -5.62 13.11 -3.31
CA LYS A 135 -6.98 12.64 -2.99
C LYS A 135 -7.74 12.22 -4.24
N GLY A 136 -8.67 11.30 -4.04
CA GLY A 136 -9.65 10.93 -5.03
C GLY A 136 -11.06 11.09 -4.47
N LYS A 137 -12.04 11.37 -5.34
CA LYS A 137 -13.44 11.53 -4.94
C LYS A 137 -14.30 10.47 -5.57
N VAL A 138 -15.20 9.93 -4.77
CA VAL A 138 -16.25 8.99 -5.17
C VAL A 138 -17.59 9.64 -4.89
N PRO A 139 -18.42 9.90 -5.92
CA PRO A 139 -19.77 10.43 -5.72
C PRO A 139 -20.62 9.48 -4.87
N ASN A 140 -21.50 10.05 -4.05
CA ASN A 140 -22.43 9.30 -3.20
C ASN A 140 -23.25 8.27 -4.00
N SER A 141 -23.63 8.61 -5.24
CA SER A 141 -24.42 7.73 -6.12
C SER A 141 -23.74 6.44 -6.55
N GLU A 142 -22.40 6.38 -6.48
CA GLU A 142 -21.61 5.20 -6.83
C GLU A 142 -21.39 4.27 -5.64
N LEU A 143 -21.70 4.74 -4.43
CA LEU A 143 -21.51 3.96 -3.21
C LEU A 143 -22.51 2.81 -3.11
N PRO A 144 -22.16 1.71 -2.42
CA PRO A 144 -23.06 0.60 -2.18
C PRO A 144 -24.18 0.97 -1.19
N GLU A 145 -25.29 0.21 -1.20
CA GLU A 145 -26.43 0.40 -0.29
C GLU A 145 -26.07 0.22 1.20
N GLY A 146 -25.10 -0.63 1.47
CA GLY A 146 -24.58 -0.90 2.80
C GLY A 146 -23.07 -0.77 2.85
N LYS A 147 -22.50 -0.74 4.04
CA LYS A 147 -21.03 -0.77 4.20
C LYS A 147 -20.47 -2.08 3.66
N VAL A 148 -19.38 -1.99 2.88
CA VAL A 148 -18.71 -3.16 2.30
C VAL A 148 -17.27 -3.21 2.77
N PRO A 149 -16.94 -4.11 3.72
CA PRO A 149 -15.55 -4.38 4.07
C PRO A 149 -14.88 -5.22 2.98
N GLY A 150 -13.60 -5.01 2.77
CA GLY A 150 -12.83 -5.78 1.80
C GLY A 150 -11.41 -5.31 1.65
N THR A 151 -10.86 -5.56 0.48
CA THR A 151 -9.49 -5.20 0.11
C THR A 151 -9.52 -4.03 -0.88
N GLY A 152 -8.88 -2.94 -0.50
CA GLY A 152 -8.56 -1.85 -1.40
C GLY A 152 -7.26 -2.13 -2.13
N LYS A 153 -7.12 -1.59 -3.33
CA LYS A 153 -5.92 -1.73 -4.15
C LYS A 153 -5.39 -0.35 -4.50
N ILE A 154 -4.10 -0.15 -4.32
CA ILE A 154 -3.39 1.08 -4.64
C ILE A 154 -2.36 0.75 -5.73
N THR A 155 -2.50 1.36 -6.91
CA THR A 155 -1.59 1.14 -8.03
C THR A 155 -0.95 2.47 -8.43
N GLU A 156 0.29 2.67 -8.03
CA GLU A 156 1.11 3.79 -8.47
C GLU A 156 1.60 3.53 -9.90
N PRO A 157 1.65 4.56 -10.78
CA PRO A 157 2.15 4.38 -12.12
C PRO A 157 3.56 3.76 -12.17
N GLY A 158 3.70 2.65 -12.88
CA GLY A 158 4.97 1.93 -13.04
C GLY A 158 5.39 1.07 -11.86
N ARG A 159 4.52 0.87 -10.87
CA ARG A 159 4.78 0.00 -9.70
C ARG A 159 3.72 -1.09 -9.58
N PRO A 160 4.03 -2.19 -8.88
CA PRO A 160 3.04 -3.23 -8.59
C PRO A 160 1.92 -2.68 -7.69
N THR A 161 0.76 -3.33 -7.78
CA THR A 161 -0.41 -3.00 -6.96
C THR A 161 -0.18 -3.45 -5.52
N GLU A 162 -0.47 -2.57 -4.58
CA GLU A 162 -0.46 -2.86 -3.15
C GLU A 162 -1.89 -3.04 -2.64
N GLU A 163 -2.09 -4.02 -1.75
CA GLU A 163 -3.39 -4.33 -1.17
C GLU A 163 -3.46 -3.88 0.29
N VAL A 164 -4.57 -3.26 0.66
CA VAL A 164 -4.82 -2.76 2.01
C VAL A 164 -6.24 -3.10 2.46
N PRO A 165 -6.48 -3.38 3.75
CA PRO A 165 -7.84 -3.53 4.24
C PRO A 165 -8.56 -2.18 4.19
N VAL A 166 -9.81 -2.18 3.75
CA VAL A 166 -10.65 -0.98 3.66
C VAL A 166 -12.13 -1.34 3.82
N GLU A 167 -12.92 -0.41 4.32
CA GLU A 167 -14.38 -0.48 4.32
C GLU A 167 -14.93 0.67 3.48
N THR A 168 -15.69 0.35 2.45
CA THR A 168 -16.43 1.33 1.67
C THR A 168 -17.70 1.69 2.42
N PRO A 169 -17.95 2.98 2.71
CA PRO A 169 -19.16 3.39 3.39
C PRO A 169 -20.39 3.25 2.50
N ALA A 170 -21.56 3.11 3.12
CA ALA A 170 -22.83 3.09 2.43
C ALA A 170 -23.16 4.46 1.83
N HIS A 171 -23.90 4.48 0.72
CA HIS A 171 -24.44 5.73 0.22
C HIS A 171 -25.43 6.34 1.22
N LYS A 172 -25.52 7.66 1.22
CA LYS A 172 -26.48 8.40 2.07
C LYS A 172 -27.68 8.83 1.27
N THR A 173 -28.87 8.56 1.82
CA THR A 173 -30.12 9.04 1.25
C THR A 173 -30.58 10.28 2.00
N PRO A 174 -31.13 11.29 1.30
CA PRO A 174 -31.79 12.40 1.97
C PRO A 174 -33.05 11.92 2.70
N THR A 175 -33.42 12.59 3.75
CA THR A 175 -34.66 12.38 4.46
C THR A 175 -35.66 13.49 4.11
N LEU A 176 -36.91 13.13 4.03
CA LEU A 176 -38.01 14.09 3.85
C LEU A 176 -38.95 13.93 5.04
N ASP A 177 -39.00 14.94 5.84
CA ASP A 177 -39.97 15.01 6.95
C ASP A 177 -41.20 15.73 6.46
N VAL A 178 -42.36 15.13 6.68
CA VAL A 178 -43.66 15.70 6.32
C VAL A 178 -44.49 15.76 7.59
N GLU A 179 -44.79 16.96 8.04
CA GLU A 179 -45.64 17.24 9.22
C GLU A 179 -46.93 17.91 8.79
N GLN A 180 -48.06 17.45 9.33
CA GLN A 180 -49.34 18.11 9.13
C GLN A 180 -49.76 18.77 10.46
N ASP A 181 -50.10 20.07 10.38
CA ASP A 181 -50.67 20.77 11.52
C ASP A 181 -52.09 20.21 11.83
N PRO A 182 -52.28 19.61 13.00
CA PRO A 182 -53.56 18.97 13.33
C PRO A 182 -54.71 19.95 13.50
N LYS A 183 -54.43 21.26 13.61
CA LYS A 183 -55.46 22.31 13.77
C LYS A 183 -55.85 22.92 12.42
N THR A 184 -54.90 23.17 11.56
CA THR A 184 -55.15 23.85 10.27
C THR A 184 -55.24 22.88 9.13
N GLY A 185 -54.66 21.70 9.25
CA GLY A 185 -54.51 20.72 8.17
C GLY A 185 -53.37 21.06 7.20
N ASP A 186 -52.64 22.15 7.44
CA ASP A 186 -51.52 22.55 6.61
C ASP A 186 -50.35 21.53 6.69
N VAL A 187 -49.69 21.27 5.55
CA VAL A 187 -48.56 20.36 5.47
C VAL A 187 -47.28 21.15 5.32
N THR A 188 -46.29 20.85 6.19
CA THR A 188 -44.93 21.37 6.11
C THR A 188 -44.01 20.23 5.61
N VAL A 189 -43.18 20.57 4.65
CA VAL A 189 -42.22 19.63 4.03
C VAL A 189 -40.82 20.15 4.19
#